data_abc049b33787a084d6226cb11f515c3f
#
_entry.id   abc049b33787a084d6226cb11f515c3f
#
_cell.length_a   1.000
_cell.length_b   1.000
_cell.length_c   1.000
_cell.angle_alpha   90.00
_cell.angle_beta   90.00
_cell.angle_gamma   90.00
#
_symmetry.space_group_name_H-M   'P 1'
#
loop_
_entity.id
_entity.type
_entity.pdbx_description
1 polymer ?
#
loop_
_entity_poly.entity_id
_entity_poly.type
_entity_poly.pdbx_seq_one_letter_code
_entity_poly.pdbx_strand_id
1 'polypeptide(L)'
;MSLKPLEIDLDYLRQVLVELLDIPSPSGRTDHVQQYVGERLSALGIPSTLTRRGALSACLPGPRQTGADRAIVVHTDTIGGMVKRLKENGRLELKTIGTHSARFAEGAHVRIFTDDLDRVVTGQVLPLKASGHRYNDDVDLQGVGWQHVEVRVDEPVEDIAGLRALGIDAGDFVAFLPNPMVTPSGYVKSRHLDDKAGVAAVLTAFKAVVDAGITPTVTAHLLVTVTEEIGHGASHGLDPDVAEIVSVDAAVVAPGQQSREDAATLAMGDGVGPFDYHLTRNLATIAREHGVDLVRDVFDYYRSDVAAAVEAGAHARVALLGFGVDATHGHERTHLDGLAHLTQLLCLYLQSDLVFPEWDAEPEGDLADFPSLAVQPANEDGPREGPIGID
;
A
#
# COMPACT_ATOMS: atom_id res chain seq x y z
N MET A 1 -1.43 -7.35 28.98
CA MET A 1 -0.61 -6.19 29.43
C MET A 1 -1.36 -4.89 29.13
N SER A 2 -1.11 -3.78 29.90
CA SER A 2 -1.68 -2.48 29.52
C SER A 2 -0.95 -1.97 28.27
N LEU A 3 -1.71 -1.66 27.20
CA LEU A 3 -1.16 -1.06 26.00
C LEU A 3 -0.60 0.34 26.31
N LYS A 4 0.54 0.67 25.74
CA LYS A 4 1.21 1.95 25.97
C LYS A 4 1.42 2.68 24.64
N PRO A 5 0.93 3.91 24.49
CA PRO A 5 1.37 4.79 23.40
C PRO A 5 2.90 4.93 23.43
N LEU A 6 3.52 4.84 22.26
CA LEU A 6 4.97 4.97 22.11
C LEU A 6 5.31 6.35 21.53
N GLU A 7 6.53 6.78 21.77
CA GLU A 7 7.06 7.96 21.10
C GLU A 7 7.34 7.63 19.63
N ILE A 8 6.75 8.39 18.73
CA ILE A 8 6.91 8.23 17.28
C ILE A 8 7.98 9.18 16.78
N ASP A 9 9.03 8.62 16.19
CA ASP A 9 10.12 9.38 15.56
C ASP A 9 9.67 9.93 14.19
N LEU A 10 9.07 11.12 14.20
CA LEU A 10 8.55 11.75 12.97
C LEU A 10 9.68 12.17 12.00
N ASP A 11 10.86 12.46 12.50
CA ASP A 11 12.00 12.78 11.64
C ASP A 11 12.48 11.53 10.89
N TYR A 12 12.53 10.39 11.57
CA TYR A 12 12.81 9.09 10.93
C TYR A 12 11.72 8.73 9.91
N LEU A 13 10.44 8.86 10.26
CA LEU A 13 9.32 8.61 9.35
C LEU A 13 9.47 9.44 8.07
N ARG A 14 9.67 10.75 8.21
CA ARG A 14 9.85 11.66 7.09
C ARG A 14 11.08 11.32 6.25
N GLN A 15 12.20 11.01 6.90
CA GLN A 15 13.43 10.62 6.21
C GLN A 15 13.23 9.36 5.37
N VAL A 16 12.70 8.29 5.99
CA VAL A 16 12.45 7.01 5.33
C VAL A 16 11.48 7.18 4.16
N LEU A 17 10.41 7.97 4.34
CA LEU A 17 9.45 8.25 3.28
C LEU A 17 10.12 8.91 2.07
N VAL A 18 10.91 9.97 2.28
CA VAL A 18 11.59 10.68 1.19
C VAL A 18 12.60 9.76 0.48
N GLU A 19 13.37 8.98 1.24
CA GLU A 19 14.33 8.02 0.68
C GLU A 19 13.63 6.93 -0.14
N LEU A 20 12.51 6.38 0.35
CA LEU A 20 11.69 5.41 -0.39
C LEU A 20 11.15 5.99 -1.69
N LEU A 21 10.63 7.22 -1.65
CA LEU A 21 10.10 7.89 -2.84
C LEU A 21 11.15 8.04 -3.94
N ASP A 22 12.41 8.29 -3.59
CA ASP A 22 13.50 8.45 -4.56
C ASP A 22 13.93 7.13 -5.23
N ILE A 23 13.50 5.98 -4.72
CA ILE A 23 13.81 4.66 -5.31
C ILE A 23 12.67 4.26 -6.25
N PRO A 24 12.86 4.24 -7.58
CA PRO A 24 11.85 3.78 -8.52
C PRO A 24 11.56 2.30 -8.35
N SER A 25 10.27 1.96 -8.26
CA SER A 25 9.84 0.58 -8.01
C SER A 25 8.53 0.20 -8.75
N PRO A 26 8.38 0.44 -10.06
CA PRO A 26 7.20 -0.05 -10.76
C PRO A 26 7.12 -1.58 -10.61
N SER A 27 5.89 -2.12 -10.44
CA SER A 27 5.68 -3.58 -10.23
C SER A 27 6.43 -4.39 -11.27
N GLY A 28 7.25 -5.33 -10.80
CA GLY A 28 8.18 -6.13 -11.63
C GLY A 28 9.62 -5.62 -11.66
N ARG A 29 9.91 -4.44 -11.11
CA ARG A 29 11.26 -3.89 -10.97
C ARG A 29 11.46 -3.25 -9.57
N THR A 30 11.49 -4.10 -8.54
CA THR A 30 11.40 -3.70 -7.13
C THR A 30 12.62 -4.05 -6.28
N ASP A 31 13.68 -4.61 -6.87
CA ASP A 31 14.81 -5.17 -6.10
C ASP A 31 15.49 -4.12 -5.21
N HIS A 32 15.72 -2.92 -5.74
CA HIS A 32 16.40 -1.85 -4.98
C HIS A 32 15.59 -1.33 -3.80
N VAL A 33 14.26 -1.23 -3.94
CA VAL A 33 13.41 -0.78 -2.83
C VAL A 33 13.32 -1.86 -1.75
N GLN A 34 13.31 -3.14 -2.13
CA GLN A 34 13.35 -4.26 -1.17
C GLN A 34 14.69 -4.33 -0.44
N GLN A 35 15.79 -4.10 -1.14
CA GLN A 35 17.11 -3.98 -0.51
C GLN A 35 17.11 -2.86 0.53
N TYR A 36 16.60 -1.67 0.18
CA TYR A 36 16.51 -0.54 1.09
C TYR A 36 15.70 -0.89 2.36
N VAL A 37 14.51 -1.51 2.21
CA VAL A 37 13.69 -1.92 3.34
C VAL A 37 14.43 -2.94 4.22
N GLY A 38 15.08 -3.93 3.60
CA GLY A 38 15.89 -4.93 4.31
C GLY A 38 17.03 -4.29 5.12
N GLU A 39 17.69 -3.28 4.58
CA GLU A 39 18.74 -2.52 5.27
C GLU A 39 18.19 -1.73 6.47
N ARG A 40 16.99 -1.11 6.33
CA ARG A 40 16.31 -0.43 7.45
C ARG A 40 15.96 -1.39 8.58
N LEU A 41 15.40 -2.55 8.25
CA LEU A 41 15.10 -3.62 9.24
C LEU A 41 16.37 -4.16 9.89
N SER A 42 17.41 -4.42 9.12
CA SER A 42 18.71 -4.88 9.63
C SER A 42 19.33 -3.88 10.61
N ALA A 43 19.19 -2.58 10.35
CA ALA A 43 19.67 -1.52 11.27
C ALA A 43 18.91 -1.52 12.61
N LEU A 44 17.68 -2.06 12.65
CA LEU A 44 16.89 -2.28 13.87
C LEU A 44 17.18 -3.65 14.52
N GLY A 45 18.10 -4.44 13.96
CA GLY A 45 18.37 -5.80 14.44
C GLY A 45 17.32 -6.83 14.02
N ILE A 46 16.46 -6.51 13.07
CA ILE A 46 15.41 -7.41 12.56
C ILE A 46 15.90 -8.08 11.28
N PRO A 47 16.15 -9.40 11.30
CA PRO A 47 16.54 -10.13 10.10
C PRO A 47 15.37 -10.22 9.12
N SER A 48 15.67 -10.17 7.83
CA SER A 48 14.68 -10.33 6.78
C SER A 48 15.13 -11.33 5.72
N THR A 49 14.17 -11.90 5.01
CA THR A 49 14.38 -12.83 3.90
C THR A 49 13.51 -12.43 2.71
N LEU A 50 13.93 -12.83 1.51
CA LEU A 50 13.15 -12.60 0.29
C LEU A 50 12.48 -13.89 -0.17
N THR A 51 11.22 -13.79 -0.56
CA THR A 51 10.56 -14.86 -1.30
C THR A 51 11.13 -14.98 -2.71
N ARG A 52 10.83 -16.06 -3.39
CA ARG A 52 11.28 -16.29 -4.78
C ARG A 52 10.76 -15.19 -5.75
N ARG A 53 9.65 -14.52 -5.43
CA ARG A 53 9.06 -13.44 -6.22
C ARG A 53 9.49 -12.04 -5.76
N GLY A 54 10.40 -11.95 -4.77
CA GLY A 54 10.97 -10.68 -4.32
C GLY A 54 10.24 -10.01 -3.15
N ALA A 55 9.12 -10.55 -2.66
CA ALA A 55 8.50 -10.02 -1.44
C ALA A 55 9.44 -10.26 -0.25
N LEU A 56 9.56 -9.27 0.65
CA LEU A 56 10.39 -9.35 1.84
C LEU A 56 9.55 -9.79 3.05
N SER A 57 10.06 -10.76 3.79
CA SER A 57 9.48 -11.24 5.04
C SER A 57 10.45 -10.98 6.21
N ALA A 58 9.90 -10.46 7.31
CA ALA A 58 10.60 -10.24 8.57
C ALA A 58 9.64 -10.51 9.75
N CYS A 59 10.14 -10.61 10.98
CA CYS A 59 9.28 -10.70 12.14
C CYS A 59 9.89 -10.09 13.40
N LEU A 60 9.02 -9.62 14.29
CA LEU A 60 9.31 -9.37 15.69
C LEU A 60 8.84 -10.58 16.50
N PRO A 61 9.74 -11.33 17.14
CA PRO A 61 9.35 -12.53 17.85
C PRO A 61 8.51 -12.22 19.09
N GLY A 62 7.41 -12.93 19.26
CA GLY A 62 6.59 -12.95 20.47
C GLY A 62 7.12 -13.92 21.52
N PRO A 63 6.60 -13.87 22.76
CA PRO A 63 7.07 -14.71 23.88
C PRO A 63 6.60 -16.17 23.78
N ARG A 64 5.63 -16.47 22.92
CA ARG A 64 5.00 -17.79 22.80
C ARG A 64 5.00 -18.25 21.34
N GLN A 65 5.30 -19.52 21.14
CA GLN A 65 4.88 -20.24 19.94
C GLN A 65 3.44 -20.73 20.20
N THR A 66 2.47 -19.92 19.83
CA THR A 66 1.05 -20.20 20.13
C THR A 66 0.33 -20.90 18.98
N GLY A 67 0.97 -21.04 17.79
CA GLY A 67 0.28 -21.46 16.58
C GLY A 67 -0.67 -20.39 16.01
N ALA A 68 -0.71 -19.20 16.63
CA ALA A 68 -1.51 -18.07 16.17
C ALA A 68 -0.70 -16.79 16.27
N ASP A 69 -0.28 -16.29 15.13
CA ASP A 69 0.53 -15.09 14.97
C ASP A 69 -0.27 -13.99 14.27
N ARG A 70 0.30 -12.80 14.15
CA ARG A 70 -0.26 -11.72 13.33
C ARG A 70 0.66 -11.34 12.19
N ALA A 71 0.11 -10.80 11.12
CA ALA A 71 0.88 -10.19 10.06
C ALA A 71 0.46 -8.74 9.81
N ILE A 72 1.45 -7.89 9.54
CA ILE A 72 1.28 -6.58 8.92
C ILE A 72 1.77 -6.73 7.48
N VAL A 73 0.95 -6.29 6.55
CA VAL A 73 1.23 -6.36 5.10
C VAL A 73 1.25 -4.95 4.54
N VAL A 74 2.23 -4.66 3.71
CA VAL A 74 2.44 -3.35 3.08
C VAL A 74 3.15 -3.56 1.75
N HIS A 75 2.97 -2.67 0.78
CA HIS A 75 3.63 -2.83 -0.51
C HIS A 75 4.62 -1.73 -0.87
N THR A 76 5.64 -2.09 -1.66
CA THR A 76 6.67 -1.16 -2.13
C THR A 76 6.62 -0.94 -3.63
N ASP A 77 5.91 -1.79 -4.35
CA ASP A 77 5.72 -1.57 -5.79
C ASP A 77 4.79 -0.38 -6.03
N THR A 78 4.94 0.21 -7.19
CA THR A 78 4.20 1.41 -7.59
C THR A 78 3.60 1.23 -8.97
N ILE A 79 2.59 2.01 -9.28
CA ILE A 79 2.17 2.20 -10.66
C ILE A 79 3.35 2.68 -11.52
N GLY A 80 3.27 2.40 -12.80
CA GLY A 80 4.30 2.78 -13.76
C GLY A 80 3.86 2.55 -15.19
N GLY A 81 4.84 2.37 -16.06
CA GLY A 81 4.64 1.99 -17.45
C GLY A 81 5.67 0.99 -17.94
N MET A 82 5.35 0.37 -19.06
CA MET A 82 6.26 -0.47 -19.82
C MET A 82 6.24 -0.01 -21.28
N VAL A 83 7.39 0.09 -21.91
CA VAL A 83 7.48 0.42 -23.33
C VAL A 83 6.75 -0.66 -24.12
N LYS A 84 5.65 -0.30 -24.75
CA LYS A 84 4.85 -1.20 -25.59
C LYS A 84 5.33 -1.19 -27.03
N ARG A 85 5.69 -0.01 -27.53
CA ARG A 85 6.10 0.16 -28.91
C ARG A 85 6.96 1.42 -29.07
N LEU A 86 8.00 1.30 -29.89
CA LEU A 86 8.77 2.41 -30.42
C LEU A 86 8.03 2.99 -31.61
N LYS A 87 7.88 4.32 -31.66
CA LYS A 87 7.16 5.03 -32.73
C LYS A 87 8.15 5.57 -33.76
N GLU A 88 7.70 5.68 -35.02
CA GLU A 88 8.50 6.18 -36.14
C GLU A 88 9.04 7.61 -35.95
N ASN A 89 8.43 8.38 -35.07
CA ASN A 89 8.83 9.74 -34.72
C ASN A 89 9.78 9.81 -33.49
N GLY A 90 10.46 8.73 -33.11
CA GLY A 90 11.40 8.70 -31.99
C GLY A 90 10.73 8.80 -30.61
N ARG A 91 9.44 8.46 -30.49
CA ARG A 91 8.69 8.50 -29.23
C ARG A 91 8.22 7.11 -28.82
N LEU A 92 7.74 6.97 -27.57
CA LEU A 92 7.33 5.68 -27.02
C LEU A 92 5.83 5.65 -26.74
N GLU A 93 5.20 4.54 -27.09
CA GLU A 93 3.87 4.16 -26.61
C GLU A 93 4.04 3.28 -25.37
N LEU A 94 3.28 3.56 -24.31
CA LEU A 94 3.32 2.80 -23.07
C LEU A 94 2.15 1.85 -22.93
N LYS A 95 2.40 0.71 -22.24
CA LYS A 95 1.43 -0.09 -21.53
C LYS A 95 1.52 0.28 -20.05
N THR A 96 0.38 0.50 -19.39
CA THR A 96 0.35 0.77 -17.95
C THR A 96 0.79 -0.44 -17.12
N ILE A 97 1.49 -0.19 -16.04
CA ILE A 97 1.68 -1.07 -14.90
C ILE A 97 0.79 -0.52 -13.79
N GLY A 98 -0.10 -1.34 -13.27
CA GLY A 98 -1.18 -0.87 -12.40
C GLY A 98 -2.29 -0.13 -13.16
N THR A 99 -3.34 0.26 -12.44
CA THR A 99 -4.51 0.93 -13.01
C THR A 99 -4.49 2.42 -12.70
N HIS A 100 -4.22 3.26 -13.70
CA HIS A 100 -4.24 4.69 -13.53
C HIS A 100 -4.62 5.42 -14.82
N SER A 101 -5.17 6.63 -14.66
CA SER A 101 -5.57 7.46 -15.79
C SER A 101 -4.37 8.15 -16.44
N ALA A 102 -4.36 8.22 -17.78
CA ALA A 102 -3.39 9.02 -18.52
C ALA A 102 -3.43 10.52 -18.14
N ARG A 103 -4.58 11.01 -17.66
CA ARG A 103 -4.74 12.39 -17.16
C ARG A 103 -3.73 12.71 -16.05
N PHE A 104 -3.45 11.74 -15.16
CA PHE A 104 -2.50 11.93 -14.07
C PHE A 104 -1.05 11.76 -14.51
N ALA A 105 -0.82 11.16 -15.68
CA ALA A 105 0.52 11.00 -16.27
C ALA A 105 0.93 12.16 -17.17
N GLU A 106 -0.01 12.95 -17.69
CA GLU A 106 0.31 14.10 -18.54
C GLU A 106 1.25 15.08 -17.83
N GLY A 107 2.37 15.42 -18.48
CA GLY A 107 3.41 16.27 -17.93
C GLY A 107 4.39 15.56 -16.96
N ALA A 108 4.18 14.29 -16.65
CA ALA A 108 5.07 13.57 -15.74
C ALA A 108 6.45 13.37 -16.36
N HIS A 109 7.49 13.64 -15.57
CA HIS A 109 8.86 13.23 -15.88
C HIS A 109 9.01 11.75 -15.59
N VAL A 110 9.82 11.04 -16.38
CA VAL A 110 10.02 9.60 -16.26
C VAL A 110 11.49 9.19 -16.32
N ARG A 111 11.78 8.03 -15.74
CA ARG A 111 12.99 7.26 -15.96
C ARG A 111 12.64 6.00 -16.72
N ILE A 112 13.41 5.72 -17.78
CA ILE A 112 13.27 4.52 -18.62
C ILE A 112 14.47 3.64 -18.32
N PHE A 113 14.19 2.40 -17.94
CA PHE A 113 15.18 1.41 -17.56
C PHE A 113 15.32 0.39 -18.68
N THR A 114 16.47 0.39 -19.31
CA THR A 114 16.83 -0.53 -20.40
C THR A 114 17.52 -1.77 -19.85
N ASP A 115 17.85 -2.73 -20.73
CA ASP A 115 18.66 -3.91 -20.36
C ASP A 115 20.09 -3.54 -19.92
N ASP A 116 20.58 -2.35 -20.29
CA ASP A 116 21.84 -1.81 -19.78
C ASP A 116 21.61 -1.22 -18.39
N LEU A 117 22.04 -1.94 -17.36
CA LEU A 117 21.82 -1.57 -15.95
C LEU A 117 22.56 -0.29 -15.55
N ASP A 118 23.61 0.09 -16.27
CA ASP A 118 24.38 1.30 -16.01
C ASP A 118 23.76 2.54 -16.67
N ARG A 119 22.72 2.34 -17.48
CA ARG A 119 22.09 3.41 -18.24
C ARG A 119 20.65 3.64 -17.83
N VAL A 120 20.34 4.87 -17.48
CA VAL A 120 18.98 5.36 -17.29
C VAL A 120 18.71 6.48 -18.26
N VAL A 121 17.67 6.31 -19.08
CA VAL A 121 17.23 7.36 -20.01
C VAL A 121 16.09 8.12 -19.34
N THR A 122 16.07 9.44 -19.46
CA THR A 122 14.97 10.28 -18.96
C THR A 122 14.02 10.68 -20.08
N GLY A 123 12.84 11.13 -19.69
CA GLY A 123 11.84 11.61 -20.63
C GLY A 123 10.65 12.24 -19.93
N GLN A 124 9.66 12.58 -20.76
CA GLN A 124 8.42 13.17 -20.29
C GLN A 124 7.21 12.58 -21.02
N VAL A 125 6.12 12.34 -20.27
CA VAL A 125 4.82 11.98 -20.85
C VAL A 125 4.15 13.25 -21.35
N LEU A 126 3.82 13.31 -22.63
CA LEU A 126 3.16 14.46 -23.24
C LEU A 126 1.92 14.01 -24.03
N PRO A 127 0.86 14.82 -24.05
CA PRO A 127 -0.25 14.60 -24.94
C PRO A 127 0.21 14.69 -26.41
N LEU A 128 -0.49 14.01 -27.31
CA LEU A 128 -0.18 14.06 -28.75
C LEU A 128 -0.34 15.49 -29.30
N LYS A 129 -1.31 16.24 -28.76
CA LYS A 129 -1.53 17.67 -29.07
C LYS A 129 -1.09 18.50 -27.86
N ALA A 130 0.23 18.68 -27.68
CA ALA A 130 0.83 19.26 -26.50
C ALA A 130 1.03 20.79 -26.52
N SER A 131 0.58 21.49 -27.57
CA SER A 131 0.83 22.94 -27.70
C SER A 131 -0.37 23.71 -28.24
N GLY A 132 -0.93 24.62 -27.44
CA GLY A 132 -1.97 25.53 -27.84
C GLY A 132 -1.56 26.46 -29.03
N HIS A 133 -0.27 26.83 -29.10
CA HIS A 133 0.24 27.62 -30.25
C HIS A 133 0.19 26.87 -31.58
N ARG A 134 0.13 25.54 -31.58
CA ARG A 134 0.03 24.72 -32.80
C ARG A 134 -1.38 24.19 -33.01
N TYR A 135 -2.10 23.84 -31.97
CA TYR A 135 -3.34 23.07 -32.03
C TYR A 135 -4.56 23.87 -31.58
N ASN A 136 -4.37 25.08 -31.00
CA ASN A 136 -5.43 25.91 -30.43
C ASN A 136 -6.38 25.09 -29.54
N ASP A 137 -7.70 25.20 -29.73
CA ASP A 137 -8.74 24.53 -28.95
C ASP A 137 -8.69 22.99 -29.04
N ASP A 138 -8.03 22.47 -30.07
CA ASP A 138 -7.83 21.02 -30.23
C ASP A 138 -7.07 20.36 -29.05
N VAL A 139 -6.29 21.15 -28.29
CA VAL A 139 -5.63 20.66 -27.08
C VAL A 139 -6.68 20.20 -26.06
N ASP A 140 -7.70 21.01 -25.82
CA ASP A 140 -8.75 20.75 -24.84
C ASP A 140 -9.80 19.74 -25.35
N LEU A 141 -9.91 19.60 -26.68
CA LEU A 141 -10.81 18.63 -27.31
C LEU A 141 -10.19 17.24 -27.48
N GLN A 142 -8.89 17.10 -27.21
CA GLN A 142 -8.24 15.78 -27.22
C GLN A 142 -8.81 14.87 -26.14
N GLY A 143 -9.15 13.65 -26.48
CA GLY A 143 -9.63 12.64 -25.51
C GLY A 143 -8.59 12.34 -24.43
N VAL A 144 -9.07 11.90 -23.27
CA VAL A 144 -8.21 11.39 -22.19
C VAL A 144 -8.02 9.88 -22.35
N GLY A 145 -6.78 9.42 -22.33
CA GLY A 145 -6.46 8.00 -22.45
C GLY A 145 -5.02 7.77 -22.90
N TRP A 146 -4.50 6.58 -22.66
CA TRP A 146 -3.12 6.21 -22.97
C TRP A 146 -2.81 6.25 -24.47
N GLN A 147 -3.82 6.14 -25.33
CA GLN A 147 -3.70 6.33 -26.78
C GLN A 147 -3.52 7.80 -27.20
N HIS A 148 -3.73 8.74 -26.30
CA HIS A 148 -3.63 10.19 -26.52
C HIS A 148 -2.37 10.82 -25.92
N VAL A 149 -1.49 10.00 -25.33
CA VAL A 149 -0.20 10.42 -24.77
C VAL A 149 0.94 9.58 -25.35
N GLU A 150 2.14 10.10 -25.25
CA GLU A 150 3.36 9.41 -25.65
C GLU A 150 4.53 9.86 -24.75
N VAL A 151 5.57 9.03 -24.61
CA VAL A 151 6.80 9.45 -23.94
C VAL A 151 7.74 10.04 -24.97
N ARG A 152 8.22 11.24 -24.67
CA ARG A 152 9.31 11.89 -25.36
C ARG A 152 10.58 11.72 -24.53
N VAL A 153 11.59 11.08 -25.12
CA VAL A 153 12.90 10.90 -24.46
C VAL A 153 13.72 12.18 -24.50
N ASP A 154 14.58 12.39 -23.51
CA ASP A 154 15.42 13.60 -23.40
C ASP A 154 16.76 13.40 -24.16
N GLU A 155 16.66 12.81 -25.35
CA GLU A 155 17.79 12.54 -26.24
C GLU A 155 17.43 12.97 -27.67
N PRO A 156 18.43 13.37 -28.50
CA PRO A 156 18.18 13.84 -29.86
C PRO A 156 17.89 12.67 -30.82
N VAL A 157 16.76 11.98 -30.63
CA VAL A 157 16.31 10.86 -31.46
C VAL A 157 15.05 11.23 -32.23
N GLU A 158 14.96 10.82 -33.48
CA GLU A 158 13.88 11.16 -34.39
C GLU A 158 13.18 9.94 -34.99
N ASP A 159 13.71 8.73 -34.70
CA ASP A 159 13.20 7.47 -35.27
C ASP A 159 13.43 6.26 -34.36
N ILE A 160 12.97 5.10 -34.78
CA ILE A 160 13.13 3.82 -34.09
C ILE A 160 14.61 3.44 -33.96
N ALA A 161 15.42 3.72 -34.99
CA ALA A 161 16.83 3.36 -34.96
C ALA A 161 17.59 4.11 -33.89
N GLY A 162 17.29 5.43 -33.71
CA GLY A 162 17.82 6.26 -32.65
C GLY A 162 17.41 5.74 -31.26
N LEU A 163 16.14 5.36 -31.06
CA LEU A 163 15.68 4.78 -29.80
C LEU A 163 16.42 3.49 -29.45
N ARG A 164 16.63 2.59 -30.42
CA ARG A 164 17.39 1.37 -30.23
C ARG A 164 18.86 1.60 -29.96
N ALA A 165 19.44 2.64 -30.56
CA ALA A 165 20.83 3.03 -30.26
C ALA A 165 21.00 3.54 -28.81
N LEU A 166 19.93 3.99 -28.17
CA LEU A 166 19.87 4.28 -26.73
C LEU A 166 19.71 3.02 -25.86
N GLY A 167 19.48 1.86 -26.47
CA GLY A 167 19.18 0.61 -25.78
C GLY A 167 17.71 0.42 -25.43
N ILE A 168 16.82 1.32 -25.89
CA ILE A 168 15.39 1.24 -25.59
C ILE A 168 14.72 0.23 -26.51
N ASP A 169 13.95 -0.70 -25.92
CA ASP A 169 13.11 -1.60 -26.69
C ASP A 169 11.78 -1.91 -25.95
N ALA A 170 10.92 -2.68 -26.59
CA ALA A 170 9.66 -3.12 -25.99
C ALA A 170 9.93 -4.00 -24.74
N GLY A 171 9.24 -3.71 -23.66
CA GLY A 171 9.43 -4.38 -22.37
C GLY A 171 10.19 -3.56 -21.33
N ASP A 172 10.86 -2.48 -21.74
CA ASP A 172 11.56 -1.60 -20.81
C ASP A 172 10.61 -0.93 -19.82
N PHE A 173 11.02 -0.87 -18.54
CA PHE A 173 10.22 -0.27 -17.48
C PHE A 173 10.33 1.26 -17.51
N VAL A 174 9.20 1.90 -17.21
CA VAL A 174 9.09 3.36 -17.13
C VAL A 174 8.52 3.74 -15.76
N ALA A 175 9.33 4.39 -14.94
CA ALA A 175 8.90 4.91 -13.65
C ALA A 175 8.62 6.41 -13.72
N PHE A 176 7.50 6.85 -13.13
CA PHE A 176 7.19 8.26 -12.96
C PHE A 176 8.01 8.85 -11.82
N LEU A 177 8.57 10.05 -12.02
CA LEU A 177 9.32 10.72 -10.96
C LEU A 177 8.38 11.23 -9.87
N PRO A 178 8.71 10.99 -8.58
CA PRO A 178 7.85 11.30 -7.46
C PRO A 178 7.71 12.81 -7.19
N ASN A 179 8.80 13.57 -7.32
CA ASN A 179 8.90 15.01 -7.02
C ASN A 179 8.35 15.35 -5.61
N PRO A 180 8.90 14.77 -4.53
CA PRO A 180 8.36 14.94 -3.20
C PRO A 180 8.50 16.38 -2.70
N MET A 181 7.46 16.87 -2.03
CA MET A 181 7.44 18.16 -1.34
C MET A 181 6.82 17.99 0.04
N VAL A 182 7.55 18.37 1.08
CA VAL A 182 7.04 18.42 2.45
C VAL A 182 6.89 19.90 2.84
N THR A 183 5.69 20.30 3.23
CA THR A 183 5.41 21.69 3.63
C THR A 183 5.70 21.90 5.13
N PRO A 184 5.97 23.14 5.56
CA PRO A 184 6.12 23.44 6.99
C PRO A 184 4.88 23.12 7.83
N SER A 185 3.70 23.06 7.21
CA SER A 185 2.43 22.70 7.86
C SER A 185 2.15 21.20 7.88
N GLY A 186 3.11 20.35 7.50
CA GLY A 186 3.00 18.89 7.60
C GLY A 186 2.43 18.18 6.37
N TYR A 187 1.99 18.88 5.33
CA TYR A 187 1.53 18.21 4.11
C TYR A 187 2.70 17.63 3.31
N VAL A 188 2.50 16.41 2.84
CA VAL A 188 3.40 15.72 1.92
C VAL A 188 2.70 15.57 0.58
N LYS A 189 3.36 16.02 -0.48
CA LYS A 189 2.88 15.90 -1.87
C LYS A 189 3.91 15.15 -2.68
N SER A 190 3.50 14.10 -3.37
CA SER A 190 4.38 13.30 -4.21
C SER A 190 3.53 12.36 -5.08
N ARG A 191 4.13 11.72 -6.07
CA ARG A 191 3.61 10.46 -6.59
C ARG A 191 4.09 9.34 -5.68
N HIS A 192 3.39 8.22 -5.67
CA HIS A 192 3.80 6.99 -4.99
C HIS A 192 3.84 7.08 -3.45
N LEU A 193 3.02 7.98 -2.85
CA LEU A 193 2.71 7.90 -1.42
C LEU A 193 2.02 6.56 -1.13
N ASP A 194 1.20 6.12 -2.04
CA ASP A 194 0.67 4.79 -2.22
C ASP A 194 1.79 3.85 -2.72
N ASP A 195 2.32 2.90 -1.93
CA ASP A 195 2.12 2.76 -0.49
C ASP A 195 3.44 2.97 0.27
N LYS A 196 4.37 3.74 -0.32
CA LYS A 196 5.65 4.07 0.32
C LYS A 196 5.50 4.83 1.64
N ALA A 197 4.40 5.55 1.81
CA ALA A 197 4.09 6.21 3.07
C ALA A 197 3.60 5.21 4.13
N GLY A 198 2.84 4.20 3.74
CA GLY A 198 2.50 3.05 4.59
C GLY A 198 3.74 2.27 5.00
N VAL A 199 4.66 1.99 4.06
CA VAL A 199 5.96 1.35 4.38
C VAL A 199 6.74 2.17 5.40
N ALA A 200 6.82 3.49 5.25
CA ALA A 200 7.51 4.37 6.20
C ALA A 200 6.84 4.35 7.58
N ALA A 201 5.51 4.34 7.65
CA ALA A 201 4.75 4.24 8.90
C ALA A 201 5.00 2.89 9.60
N VAL A 202 4.98 1.78 8.86
CA VAL A 202 5.25 0.44 9.39
C VAL A 202 6.69 0.32 9.91
N LEU A 203 7.69 0.76 9.16
CA LEU A 203 9.09 0.74 9.60
C LEU A 203 9.29 1.60 10.86
N THR A 204 8.59 2.74 10.94
CA THR A 204 8.63 3.62 12.12
C THR A 204 7.96 2.96 13.33
N ALA A 205 6.86 2.23 13.15
CA ALA A 205 6.21 1.47 14.21
C ALA A 205 7.11 0.36 14.74
N PHE A 206 7.77 -0.39 13.85
CA PHE A 206 8.74 -1.42 14.23
C PHE A 206 9.91 -0.82 15.01
N LYS A 207 10.44 0.32 14.53
CA LYS A 207 11.48 1.06 15.25
C LYS A 207 11.03 1.45 16.65
N ALA A 208 9.84 2.04 16.80
CA ALA A 208 9.32 2.48 18.10
C ALA A 208 9.16 1.31 19.09
N VAL A 209 8.70 0.14 18.62
CA VAL A 209 8.57 -1.07 19.44
C VAL A 209 9.94 -1.58 19.88
N VAL A 210 10.93 -1.62 18.98
CA VAL A 210 12.31 -2.04 19.29
C VAL A 210 12.97 -1.09 20.26
N ASP A 211 12.91 0.21 20.00
CA ASP A 211 13.53 1.25 20.84
C ASP A 211 12.92 1.28 22.25
N ALA A 212 11.63 1.01 22.37
CA ALA A 212 10.96 0.87 23.67
C ALA A 212 11.25 -0.45 24.41
N GLY A 213 11.95 -1.38 23.77
CA GLY A 213 12.23 -2.72 24.33
C GLY A 213 10.97 -3.55 24.54
N ILE A 214 9.93 -3.33 23.74
CA ILE A 214 8.66 -4.05 23.85
C ILE A 214 8.74 -5.33 23.05
N THR A 215 8.30 -6.44 23.67
CA THR A 215 8.06 -7.71 23.00
C THR A 215 6.57 -7.80 22.62
N PRO A 216 6.20 -8.01 21.36
CA PRO A 216 4.81 -8.24 20.96
C PRO A 216 4.20 -9.43 21.73
N THR A 217 2.87 -9.43 21.90
CA THR A 217 2.17 -10.52 22.63
C THR A 217 2.19 -11.86 21.89
N VAL A 218 2.21 -11.80 20.56
CA VAL A 218 2.42 -12.93 19.63
C VAL A 218 3.49 -12.52 18.62
N THR A 219 4.04 -13.47 17.87
CA THR A 219 4.97 -13.10 16.77
C THR A 219 4.24 -12.18 15.77
N ALA A 220 4.88 -11.07 15.46
CA ALA A 220 4.38 -10.13 14.48
C ALA A 220 5.21 -10.23 13.20
N HIS A 221 4.63 -10.86 12.19
CA HIS A 221 5.21 -10.95 10.84
C HIS A 221 5.03 -9.63 10.09
N LEU A 222 6.02 -9.27 9.31
CA LEU A 222 5.95 -8.21 8.32
C LEU A 222 6.12 -8.84 6.94
N LEU A 223 5.15 -8.65 6.07
CA LEU A 223 5.27 -8.98 4.66
C LEU A 223 5.25 -7.69 3.84
N VAL A 224 6.36 -7.41 3.15
CA VAL A 224 6.48 -6.28 2.23
C VAL A 224 6.35 -6.80 0.81
N THR A 225 5.21 -6.56 0.19
CA THR A 225 4.87 -7.10 -1.13
C THR A 225 5.43 -6.25 -2.27
N VAL A 226 5.38 -6.79 -3.48
CA VAL A 226 5.99 -6.19 -4.68
C VAL A 226 5.10 -6.27 -5.92
N THR A 227 3.83 -6.66 -5.76
CA THR A 227 2.88 -6.85 -6.86
C THR A 227 1.44 -6.51 -6.47
N GLU A 228 1.26 -5.61 -5.47
CA GLU A 228 -0.05 -5.14 -5.05
C GLU A 228 -0.76 -4.42 -6.19
N GLU A 229 -0.09 -3.46 -6.83
CA GLU A 229 -0.60 -2.60 -7.90
C GLU A 229 -1.14 -3.35 -9.13
N ILE A 230 -0.78 -4.62 -9.24
CA ILE A 230 -1.27 -5.55 -10.27
C ILE A 230 -2.11 -6.70 -9.70
N GLY A 231 -2.55 -6.58 -8.44
CA GLY A 231 -3.53 -7.44 -7.78
C GLY A 231 -3.01 -8.79 -7.28
N HIS A 232 -1.70 -8.94 -7.04
CA HIS A 232 -1.10 -10.22 -6.64
C HIS A 232 -0.28 -10.16 -5.34
N GLY A 233 -0.23 -9.03 -4.65
CA GLY A 233 0.69 -8.74 -3.55
C GLY A 233 0.81 -9.85 -2.52
N ALA A 234 -0.09 -9.91 -1.54
CA ALA A 234 -0.02 -10.90 -0.46
C ALA A 234 -0.58 -12.30 -0.84
N SER A 235 -0.68 -12.60 -2.13
CA SER A 235 -1.08 -13.94 -2.58
C SER A 235 -0.08 -15.05 -2.18
N HIS A 236 1.08 -14.68 -1.61
CA HIS A 236 2.12 -15.59 -1.13
C HIS A 236 3.00 -14.89 -0.10
N GLY A 237 3.76 -15.67 0.67
CA GLY A 237 4.75 -15.15 1.61
C GLY A 237 4.23 -14.95 3.03
N LEU A 238 2.93 -15.16 3.28
CA LEU A 238 2.38 -15.21 4.63
C LEU A 238 2.82 -16.50 5.33
N ASP A 239 3.11 -16.40 6.63
CA ASP A 239 3.38 -17.56 7.46
C ASP A 239 2.05 -18.33 7.71
N PRO A 240 2.06 -19.69 7.70
CA PRO A 240 0.86 -20.48 7.94
C PRO A 240 0.22 -20.27 9.31
N ASP A 241 1.01 -19.87 10.32
CA ASP A 241 0.53 -19.64 11.68
C ASP A 241 -0.15 -18.27 11.87
N VAL A 242 -0.27 -17.46 10.81
CA VAL A 242 -0.91 -16.14 10.88
C VAL A 242 -2.43 -16.28 11.01
N ALA A 243 -2.96 -15.84 12.16
CA ALA A 243 -4.40 -15.80 12.45
C ALA A 243 -5.06 -14.44 12.18
N GLU A 244 -4.28 -13.35 12.24
CA GLU A 244 -4.76 -11.99 11.94
C GLU A 244 -3.84 -11.30 10.92
N ILE A 245 -4.42 -10.71 9.88
CA ILE A 245 -3.71 -9.90 8.86
C ILE A 245 -4.25 -8.49 8.88
N VAL A 246 -3.38 -7.53 9.09
CA VAL A 246 -3.66 -6.10 8.89
C VAL A 246 -2.84 -5.61 7.71
N SER A 247 -3.50 -5.29 6.61
CA SER A 247 -2.86 -4.55 5.52
C SER A 247 -2.77 -3.07 5.87
N VAL A 248 -1.70 -2.44 5.43
CA VAL A 248 -1.56 -0.98 5.45
C VAL A 248 -1.51 -0.50 4.02
N ASP A 249 -2.31 0.54 3.72
CA ASP A 249 -2.42 1.02 2.34
C ASP A 249 -3.04 2.43 2.30
N ALA A 250 -3.03 3.11 1.14
CA ALA A 250 -3.62 4.42 0.96
C ALA A 250 -5.15 4.38 1.14
N ALA A 251 -5.70 5.31 1.90
CA ALA A 251 -7.13 5.49 2.07
C ALA A 251 -7.61 6.70 1.28
N VAL A 252 -8.57 6.51 0.38
CA VAL A 252 -8.99 7.53 -0.58
C VAL A 252 -9.68 8.70 0.10
N VAL A 253 -9.13 9.90 -0.06
CA VAL A 253 -9.78 11.17 0.32
C VAL A 253 -10.51 11.73 -0.90
N ALA A 254 -11.84 11.77 -0.84
CA ALA A 254 -12.68 12.28 -1.93
C ALA A 254 -14.07 12.69 -1.38
N PRO A 255 -14.84 13.51 -2.11
CA PRO A 255 -16.23 13.75 -1.76
C PRO A 255 -17.03 12.45 -1.65
N GLY A 256 -17.67 12.23 -0.50
CA GLY A 256 -18.43 11.02 -0.20
C GLY A 256 -17.65 10.00 0.65
N GLN A 257 -16.34 10.13 0.80
CA GLN A 257 -15.52 9.35 1.71
C GLN A 257 -15.36 10.05 3.06
N GLN A 258 -15.09 9.29 4.12
CA GLN A 258 -14.84 9.80 5.46
C GLN A 258 -13.36 9.99 5.75
N SER A 259 -12.49 9.36 4.98
CA SER A 259 -11.03 9.42 5.12
C SER A 259 -10.53 10.86 5.05
N ARG A 260 -9.56 11.20 5.91
CA ARG A 260 -8.93 12.51 6.01
C ARG A 260 -7.41 12.35 5.95
N GLU A 261 -6.73 13.33 5.38
CA GLU A 261 -5.26 13.32 5.26
C GLU A 261 -4.56 13.35 6.63
N ASP A 262 -5.18 13.97 7.65
CA ASP A 262 -4.63 14.21 8.99
C ASP A 262 -5.02 13.15 10.03
N ALA A 263 -5.72 12.08 9.63
CA ALA A 263 -6.15 10.99 10.51
C ALA A 263 -5.79 9.62 9.92
N ALA A 264 -5.65 8.62 10.78
CA ALA A 264 -5.65 7.23 10.34
C ALA A 264 -7.05 6.83 9.84
N THR A 265 -7.11 5.87 8.93
CA THR A 265 -8.36 5.31 8.43
C THR A 265 -8.43 3.82 8.72
N LEU A 266 -9.58 3.35 9.20
CA LEU A 266 -9.93 1.94 9.28
C LEU A 266 -11.00 1.65 8.22
N ALA A 267 -10.64 0.90 7.19
CA ALA A 267 -11.62 0.42 6.22
C ALA A 267 -12.52 -0.63 6.88
N MET A 268 -13.84 -0.46 6.74
CA MET A 268 -14.83 -1.41 7.22
C MET A 268 -15.20 -2.43 6.14
N GLY A 269 -14.90 -2.12 4.90
CA GLY A 269 -15.06 -2.93 3.71
C GLY A 269 -14.47 -2.23 2.50
N ASP A 270 -14.18 -2.99 1.47
CA ASP A 270 -13.69 -2.53 0.17
C ASP A 270 -14.49 -3.13 -0.99
N GLY A 271 -14.01 -2.98 -2.23
CA GLY A 271 -14.67 -3.51 -3.42
C GLY A 271 -14.81 -5.03 -3.46
N VAL A 272 -14.14 -5.78 -2.56
CA VAL A 272 -14.27 -7.24 -2.44
C VAL A 272 -15.29 -7.63 -1.39
N GLY A 273 -15.49 -6.82 -0.36
CA GLY A 273 -16.51 -7.05 0.68
C GLY A 273 -16.16 -6.46 2.05
N PRO A 274 -16.91 -6.81 3.09
CA PRO A 274 -16.63 -6.37 4.46
C PRO A 274 -15.40 -7.08 5.02
N PHE A 275 -14.61 -6.34 5.79
CA PHE A 275 -13.53 -6.89 6.61
C PHE A 275 -14.05 -7.58 7.87
N ASP A 276 -13.18 -8.36 8.55
CA ASP A 276 -13.57 -9.12 9.75
C ASP A 276 -14.18 -8.19 10.81
N TYR A 277 -15.34 -8.58 11.29
CA TYR A 277 -16.12 -7.80 12.25
C TYR A 277 -15.38 -7.57 13.55
N HIS A 278 -14.75 -8.60 14.09
CA HIS A 278 -14.13 -8.56 15.41
C HIS A 278 -12.81 -7.81 15.39
N LEU A 279 -11.97 -8.08 14.40
CA LEU A 279 -10.68 -7.42 14.24
C LEU A 279 -10.86 -5.91 14.00
N THR A 280 -11.79 -5.51 13.12
CA THR A 280 -12.06 -4.08 12.87
C THR A 280 -12.59 -3.36 14.12
N ARG A 281 -13.47 -4.00 14.94
CA ARG A 281 -13.96 -3.39 16.19
C ARG A 281 -12.89 -3.32 17.27
N ASN A 282 -12.01 -4.31 17.33
CA ASN A 282 -10.86 -4.30 18.22
C ASN A 282 -9.92 -3.13 17.90
N LEU A 283 -9.52 -2.97 16.64
CA LEU A 283 -8.67 -1.86 16.20
C LEU A 283 -9.31 -0.49 16.50
N ALA A 284 -10.61 -0.33 16.24
CA ALA A 284 -11.33 0.89 16.55
C ALA A 284 -11.43 1.15 18.06
N THR A 285 -11.52 0.10 18.88
CA THR A 285 -11.54 0.22 20.34
C THR A 285 -10.18 0.65 20.86
N ILE A 286 -9.09 0.02 20.38
CA ILE A 286 -7.71 0.39 20.71
C ILE A 286 -7.47 1.88 20.38
N ALA A 287 -7.84 2.32 19.19
CA ALA A 287 -7.68 3.74 18.79
C ALA A 287 -8.42 4.69 19.72
N ARG A 288 -9.70 4.41 20.01
CA ARG A 288 -10.53 5.24 20.90
C ARG A 288 -9.97 5.32 22.31
N GLU A 289 -9.53 4.20 22.88
CA GLU A 289 -9.05 4.12 24.26
C GLU A 289 -7.71 4.82 24.45
N HIS A 290 -6.92 4.93 23.38
CA HIS A 290 -5.61 5.55 23.41
C HIS A 290 -5.53 6.91 22.71
N GLY A 291 -6.68 7.47 22.29
CA GLY A 291 -6.74 8.83 21.72
C GLY A 291 -6.10 8.94 20.34
N VAL A 292 -6.04 7.86 19.56
CA VAL A 292 -5.62 7.90 18.16
C VAL A 292 -6.77 8.44 17.31
N ASP A 293 -6.51 9.49 16.52
CA ASP A 293 -7.51 10.00 15.57
C ASP A 293 -7.66 8.99 14.42
N LEU A 294 -8.82 8.31 14.45
CA LEU A 294 -9.15 7.23 13.53
C LEU A 294 -10.55 7.48 12.95
N VAL A 295 -10.65 7.48 11.64
CA VAL A 295 -11.93 7.49 10.94
C VAL A 295 -12.23 6.10 10.37
N ARG A 296 -13.53 5.78 10.23
CA ARG A 296 -13.98 4.55 9.56
C ARG A 296 -14.52 4.92 8.19
N ASP A 297 -14.18 4.10 7.19
CA ASP A 297 -14.63 4.33 5.83
C ASP A 297 -15.00 3.02 5.12
N VAL A 298 -15.67 3.12 3.98
CA VAL A 298 -16.03 2.00 3.10
C VAL A 298 -15.71 2.42 1.66
N PHE A 299 -15.00 1.57 0.92
CA PHE A 299 -14.55 1.87 -0.43
C PHE A 299 -15.25 1.00 -1.47
N ASP A 300 -15.76 1.61 -2.55
CA ASP A 300 -16.53 0.90 -3.59
C ASP A 300 -15.66 0.20 -4.63
N TYR A 301 -14.53 0.80 -5.00
CA TYR A 301 -13.70 0.37 -6.16
C TYR A 301 -12.26 0.02 -5.78
N TYR A 302 -11.93 0.20 -4.53
CA TYR A 302 -10.61 -0.02 -3.98
C TYR A 302 -10.46 -1.49 -3.53
N ARG A 303 -9.26 -2.01 -3.60
CA ARG A 303 -8.86 -3.29 -3.00
C ARG A 303 -7.41 -3.20 -2.57
N SER A 304 -7.00 -4.06 -1.65
CA SER A 304 -5.65 -4.09 -1.09
C SER A 304 -5.07 -5.51 -1.06
N ASP A 305 -3.88 -5.64 -0.53
CA ASP A 305 -3.18 -6.91 -0.36
C ASP A 305 -3.96 -7.98 0.41
N VAL A 306 -4.82 -7.59 1.37
CA VAL A 306 -5.65 -8.59 2.09
C VAL A 306 -6.67 -9.26 1.18
N ALA A 307 -7.16 -8.58 0.15
CA ALA A 307 -8.02 -9.21 -0.86
C ALA A 307 -7.27 -10.33 -1.60
N ALA A 308 -6.03 -10.06 -2.02
CA ALA A 308 -5.19 -11.05 -2.68
C ALA A 308 -4.84 -12.22 -1.75
N ALA A 309 -4.62 -11.96 -0.45
CA ALA A 309 -4.35 -13.01 0.54
C ALA A 309 -5.56 -13.95 0.70
N VAL A 310 -6.77 -13.41 0.90
CA VAL A 310 -8.00 -14.19 1.06
C VAL A 310 -8.31 -14.99 -0.20
N GLU A 311 -8.22 -14.38 -1.38
CA GLU A 311 -8.41 -15.06 -2.68
C GLU A 311 -7.39 -16.20 -2.89
N ALA A 312 -6.19 -16.07 -2.36
CA ALA A 312 -5.16 -17.11 -2.39
C ALA A 312 -5.34 -18.21 -1.33
N GLY A 313 -6.32 -18.09 -0.45
CA GLY A 313 -6.67 -19.09 0.56
C GLY A 313 -6.09 -18.82 1.94
N ALA A 314 -5.70 -17.58 2.26
CA ALA A 314 -5.28 -17.24 3.63
C ALA A 314 -6.44 -17.47 4.61
N HIS A 315 -6.19 -18.25 5.66
CA HIS A 315 -7.16 -18.61 6.68
C HIS A 315 -6.95 -17.74 7.92
N ALA A 316 -7.19 -16.44 7.80
CA ALA A 316 -6.97 -15.46 8.84
C ALA A 316 -8.08 -14.40 8.87
N ARG A 317 -8.25 -13.74 10.02
CA ARG A 317 -9.08 -12.52 10.12
C ARG A 317 -8.34 -11.37 9.43
N VAL A 318 -9.06 -10.59 8.65
CA VAL A 318 -8.43 -9.54 7.83
C VAL A 318 -9.00 -8.16 8.17
N ALA A 319 -8.12 -7.16 8.17
CA ALA A 319 -8.46 -5.75 8.27
C ALA A 319 -7.53 -4.89 7.43
N LEU A 320 -7.95 -3.68 7.13
CA LEU A 320 -7.19 -2.69 6.41
C LEU A 320 -7.12 -1.40 7.23
N LEU A 321 -5.92 -0.98 7.57
CA LEU A 321 -5.61 0.34 8.11
C LEU A 321 -4.98 1.19 7.01
N GLY A 322 -5.31 2.47 6.99
CA GLY A 322 -4.78 3.37 5.98
C GLY A 322 -4.44 4.75 6.52
N PHE A 323 -3.83 5.52 5.66
CA PHE A 323 -3.61 6.96 5.80
C PHE A 323 -4.31 7.69 4.67
N GLY A 324 -4.96 8.83 4.97
CA GLY A 324 -5.74 9.54 3.96
C GLY A 324 -4.87 10.10 2.85
N VAL A 325 -5.21 9.78 1.60
CA VAL A 325 -4.52 10.26 0.39
C VAL A 325 -5.53 10.86 -0.57
N ASP A 326 -5.34 12.15 -0.92
CA ASP A 326 -6.05 12.79 -2.02
C ASP A 326 -5.31 12.53 -3.34
N ALA A 327 -6.04 12.40 -4.44
CA ALA A 327 -5.55 12.17 -5.79
C ALA A 327 -4.68 10.90 -5.94
N THR A 328 -5.11 9.79 -5.32
CA THR A 328 -4.46 8.47 -5.46
C THR A 328 -4.17 8.12 -6.92
N HIS A 329 -3.03 7.46 -7.18
CA HIS A 329 -2.51 7.13 -8.52
C HIS A 329 -2.22 8.35 -9.41
N GLY A 330 -2.19 9.55 -8.80
CA GLY A 330 -1.84 10.81 -9.46
C GLY A 330 -0.59 11.47 -8.87
N HIS A 331 -0.65 12.78 -8.68
CA HIS A 331 0.26 13.52 -7.82
C HIS A 331 -0.42 13.71 -6.47
N GLU A 332 -0.12 12.81 -5.58
CA GLU A 332 -0.84 12.52 -4.35
C GLU A 332 -0.53 13.52 -3.25
N ARG A 333 -1.40 13.53 -2.24
CA ARG A 333 -1.28 14.41 -1.09
C ARG A 333 -1.76 13.70 0.18
N THR A 334 -0.97 13.81 1.26
CA THR A 334 -1.29 13.34 2.61
C THR A 334 -0.74 14.29 3.67
N HIS A 335 -0.91 13.97 4.94
CA HIS A 335 -0.38 14.76 6.05
C HIS A 335 0.41 13.89 7.03
N LEU A 336 1.49 14.43 7.60
CA LEU A 336 2.33 13.72 8.56
C LEU A 336 1.57 13.29 9.82
N ASP A 337 0.54 14.04 10.26
CA ASP A 337 -0.27 13.68 11.42
C ASP A 337 -1.06 12.39 11.15
N GLY A 338 -1.62 12.20 9.93
CA GLY A 338 -2.29 10.96 9.56
C GLY A 338 -1.36 9.75 9.62
N LEU A 339 -0.13 9.92 9.11
CA LEU A 339 0.90 8.88 9.20
C LEU A 339 1.33 8.62 10.66
N ALA A 340 1.41 9.66 11.50
CA ALA A 340 1.71 9.51 12.92
C ALA A 340 0.60 8.74 13.67
N HIS A 341 -0.67 9.04 13.40
CA HIS A 341 -1.80 8.31 13.97
C HIS A 341 -1.84 6.86 13.53
N LEU A 342 -1.59 6.58 12.25
CA LEU A 342 -1.44 5.21 11.73
C LEU A 342 -0.30 4.47 12.44
N THR A 343 0.88 5.07 12.50
CA THR A 343 2.06 4.51 13.18
C THR A 343 1.77 4.20 14.64
N GLN A 344 1.11 5.14 15.35
CA GLN A 344 0.73 4.94 16.74
C GLN A 344 -0.25 3.78 16.93
N LEU A 345 -1.24 3.65 16.03
CA LEU A 345 -2.19 2.54 16.08
C LEU A 345 -1.51 1.20 15.82
N LEU A 346 -0.57 1.14 14.88
CA LEU A 346 0.25 -0.05 14.63
C LEU A 346 1.10 -0.44 15.86
N CYS A 347 1.71 0.53 16.55
CA CYS A 347 2.44 0.28 17.79
C CYS A 347 1.55 -0.31 18.89
N LEU A 348 0.32 0.17 19.03
CA LEU A 348 -0.65 -0.34 20.00
C LEU A 348 -1.15 -1.73 19.61
N TYR A 349 -1.43 -1.96 18.32
CA TYR A 349 -1.85 -3.26 17.81
C TYR A 349 -0.76 -4.32 17.99
N LEU A 350 0.51 -3.98 17.78
CA LEU A 350 1.63 -4.90 18.02
C LEU A 350 1.76 -5.33 19.50
N GLN A 351 1.25 -4.50 20.43
CA GLN A 351 1.24 -4.80 21.87
C GLN A 351 -0.05 -5.50 22.32
N SER A 352 -1.12 -5.49 21.53
CA SER A 352 -2.41 -6.08 21.91
C SER A 352 -2.40 -7.59 21.78
N ASP A 353 -3.30 -8.27 22.51
CA ASP A 353 -3.57 -9.68 22.24
C ASP A 353 -4.33 -9.82 20.91
N LEU A 354 -4.36 -11.03 20.35
CA LEU A 354 -5.28 -11.38 19.26
C LEU A 354 -6.72 -11.22 19.74
N VAL A 355 -7.66 -11.10 18.80
CA VAL A 355 -9.07 -10.94 19.14
C VAL A 355 -9.60 -12.16 19.92
N PHE A 356 -9.21 -13.35 19.51
CA PHE A 356 -9.60 -14.60 20.16
C PHE A 356 -8.38 -15.52 20.33
N PRO A 357 -7.46 -15.20 21.26
CA PRO A 357 -6.15 -15.87 21.33
C PRO A 357 -6.22 -17.38 21.64
N GLU A 358 -7.27 -17.82 22.37
CA GLU A 358 -7.45 -19.25 22.68
C GLU A 358 -8.11 -20.02 21.53
N TRP A 359 -9.05 -19.38 20.83
CA TRP A 359 -9.73 -19.94 19.68
C TRP A 359 -8.81 -19.99 18.44
N ASP A 360 -8.08 -18.91 18.18
CA ASP A 360 -7.23 -18.78 17.02
C ASP A 360 -5.90 -19.57 17.15
N ALA A 361 -5.65 -20.21 18.30
CA ALA A 361 -4.48 -21.10 18.52
C ALA A 361 -4.51 -22.35 17.61
N GLU A 362 -5.70 -22.75 17.18
CA GLU A 362 -5.90 -23.84 16.23
C GLU A 362 -6.70 -23.30 15.03
N PRO A 363 -6.40 -23.72 13.79
CA PRO A 363 -7.07 -23.19 12.60
C PRO A 363 -8.55 -23.59 12.53
N GLU A 364 -8.97 -24.64 13.23
CA GLU A 364 -10.34 -25.12 13.31
C GLU A 364 -10.69 -25.47 14.77
N GLY A 365 -11.89 -25.10 15.20
CA GLY A 365 -12.37 -25.36 16.56
C GLY A 365 -13.81 -25.91 16.61
N ASP A 366 -14.25 -26.35 17.80
CA ASP A 366 -15.59 -26.86 17.99
C ASP A 366 -16.60 -25.69 17.98
N LEU A 367 -17.72 -25.88 17.29
CA LEU A 367 -18.80 -24.88 17.21
C LEU A 367 -19.31 -24.46 18.60
N ALA A 368 -19.29 -25.36 19.58
CA ALA A 368 -19.74 -25.06 20.94
C ALA A 368 -18.88 -24.00 21.64
N ASP A 369 -17.63 -23.91 21.26
CA ASP A 369 -16.65 -22.99 21.84
C ASP A 369 -16.46 -21.71 20.99
N PHE A 370 -17.25 -21.54 19.91
CA PHE A 370 -17.10 -20.42 19.02
C PHE A 370 -17.36 -19.07 19.72
N PRO A 371 -16.34 -18.24 19.94
CA PRO A 371 -16.43 -17.06 20.80
C PRO A 371 -17.29 -15.93 20.24
N SER A 372 -17.54 -15.94 18.93
CA SER A 372 -18.33 -14.93 18.22
C SER A 372 -19.75 -14.81 18.75
N LEU A 373 -20.35 -15.90 19.24
CA LEU A 373 -21.70 -15.90 19.78
C LEU A 373 -21.87 -14.99 21.01
N ALA A 374 -20.83 -14.82 21.81
CA ALA A 374 -20.85 -13.93 22.97
C ALA A 374 -20.75 -12.44 22.58
N VAL A 375 -20.17 -12.13 21.42
CA VAL A 375 -19.88 -10.76 20.95
C VAL A 375 -20.89 -10.29 19.90
N GLN A 376 -21.53 -11.21 19.23
CA GLN A 376 -22.65 -10.95 18.30
C GLN A 376 -23.89 -11.68 18.80
N PRO A 377 -24.55 -11.19 19.85
CA PRO A 377 -25.75 -11.84 20.37
C PRO A 377 -26.83 -11.86 19.28
N ALA A 378 -27.54 -12.98 19.17
CA ALA A 378 -28.73 -13.05 18.35
C ALA A 378 -29.75 -12.01 18.84
N ASN A 379 -30.66 -11.55 17.95
CA ASN A 379 -31.74 -10.67 18.35
C ASN A 379 -32.50 -11.31 19.53
N GLU A 380 -32.76 -10.52 20.59
CA GLU A 380 -33.44 -10.97 21.80
C GLU A 380 -34.79 -11.63 21.57
N ASP A 381 -35.41 -11.35 20.42
CA ASP A 381 -36.75 -11.89 20.01
C ASP A 381 -36.70 -13.36 19.52
N GLY A 382 -35.53 -14.02 19.44
CA GLY A 382 -35.38 -15.36 18.89
C GLY A 382 -35.76 -15.45 17.38
N PRO A 383 -35.68 -16.62 16.77
CA PRO A 383 -36.14 -16.80 15.42
C PRO A 383 -37.65 -16.52 15.34
N ARG A 384 -38.08 -15.61 14.48
CA ARG A 384 -39.50 -15.37 14.26
C ARG A 384 -40.15 -16.67 13.76
N GLU A 385 -40.97 -17.27 14.59
CA GLU A 385 -41.83 -18.36 14.15
C GLU A 385 -42.94 -17.79 13.23
N GLY A 386 -42.79 -18.00 11.94
CA GLY A 386 -43.78 -17.63 10.94
C GLY A 386 -43.18 -17.49 9.53
N PRO A 387 -43.96 -17.73 8.49
CA PRO A 387 -43.49 -17.54 7.14
C PRO A 387 -43.15 -16.07 6.91
N ILE A 388 -41.94 -15.79 6.38
CA ILE A 388 -41.60 -14.47 5.85
C ILE A 388 -42.54 -14.19 4.70
N GLY A 389 -43.59 -13.36 4.95
CA GLY A 389 -44.46 -12.89 3.89
C GLY A 389 -43.62 -12.09 2.90
N ILE A 390 -43.48 -12.60 1.71
CA ILE A 390 -43.02 -11.86 0.55
C ILE A 390 -44.31 -11.22 -0.01
N ASP A 391 -44.50 -9.94 0.29
CA ASP A 391 -45.44 -9.06 -0.41
C ASP A 391 -44.73 -8.38 -1.60
#